data_d487559e04df6a475d5507d1c245d9a9
#
_entry.id   d487559e04df6a475d5507d1c245d9a9
#
_cell.length_a   1.000
_cell.length_b   1.000
_cell.length_c   1.000
_cell.angle_alpha   90.00
_cell.angle_beta   90.00
_cell.angle_gamma   90.00
#
_symmetry.space_group_name_H-M   'P 1'
#
loop_
_entity.id
_entity.type
_entity.pdbx_description
1 polymer ?
#
loop_
_entity_poly.entity_id
_entity_poly.type
_entity_poly.pdbx_seq_one_letter_code
_entity_poly.pdbx_strand_id
1 'polypeptide(L)'
;MGTYYKFKSLEHPEYLFDIVIKKRMYMGRFDEMNDPMEGIFYTNDLLHTELTNVKRTCRFCSLSKNYRHNLMWSHYANNHRGYCVKLSFNKEDYDIRKMCYSSQIPNYIQGVTDVKDILVHKFKDWKYEREYRLFKDESEYICNLNIREIIFGVNVSEREYTLYRELIDSIDRNINVTKMEKDMFLPVSRTNVLFNV
;
A
#
# COMPACT_ATOMS: atom_id res chain seq x y z
N MET A 1 2.51 -17.05 -7.02
CA MET A 1 1.88 -16.11 -6.08
C MET A 1 2.88 -15.07 -5.58
N GLY A 2 2.52 -13.80 -5.57
CA GLY A 2 3.36 -12.72 -5.02
C GLY A 2 2.80 -12.22 -3.69
N THR A 3 3.69 -11.98 -2.70
CA THR A 3 3.31 -11.39 -1.41
C THR A 3 3.45 -9.87 -1.46
N TYR A 4 2.47 -9.15 -0.91
CA TYR A 4 2.40 -7.70 -0.87
C TYR A 4 1.84 -7.23 0.48
N TYR A 5 2.06 -5.95 0.79
CA TYR A 5 1.73 -5.34 2.07
C TYR A 5 0.98 -4.02 1.85
N LYS A 6 -0.13 -3.82 2.60
CA LYS A 6 -0.89 -2.57 2.61
C LYS A 6 -0.94 -2.03 4.02
N PHE A 7 -0.43 -0.82 4.20
CA PHE A 7 -0.47 -0.10 5.48
C PHE A 7 -1.76 0.70 5.61
N LYS A 8 -2.30 0.76 6.82
CA LYS A 8 -3.52 1.49 7.16
C LYS A 8 -3.46 2.04 8.59
N SER A 9 -4.05 3.21 8.81
CA SER A 9 -4.31 3.76 10.15
C SER A 9 -5.41 2.98 10.87
N LEU A 10 -5.39 2.96 12.21
CA LEU A 10 -6.50 2.52 13.04
C LEU A 10 -7.44 3.65 13.45
N GLU A 11 -7.25 4.88 12.96
CA GLU A 11 -8.20 5.98 13.17
C GLU A 11 -9.60 5.67 12.63
N HIS A 12 -9.65 4.81 11.62
CA HIS A 12 -10.86 4.31 10.98
C HIS A 12 -10.89 2.77 11.05
N PRO A 13 -11.22 2.19 12.21
CA PRO A 13 -11.20 0.74 12.41
C PRO A 13 -12.20 -0.01 11.52
N GLU A 14 -13.26 0.67 11.04
CA GLU A 14 -14.23 0.12 10.09
C GLU A 14 -13.55 -0.38 8.81
N TYR A 15 -12.44 0.22 8.38
CA TYR A 15 -11.68 -0.27 7.20
C TYR A 15 -10.99 -1.61 7.45
N LEU A 16 -10.55 -1.87 8.69
CA LEU A 16 -10.01 -3.18 9.05
C LEU A 16 -11.08 -4.26 8.96
N PHE A 17 -12.28 -3.98 9.50
CA PHE A 17 -13.40 -4.93 9.44
C PHE A 17 -13.93 -5.12 8.03
N ASP A 18 -13.98 -4.07 7.21
CA ASP A 18 -14.34 -4.20 5.79
C ASP A 18 -13.36 -5.13 5.04
N ILE A 19 -12.05 -5.01 5.32
CA ILE A 19 -11.03 -5.90 4.78
C ILE A 19 -11.22 -7.33 5.28
N VAL A 20 -11.36 -7.54 6.60
CA VAL A 20 -11.40 -8.88 7.20
C VAL A 20 -12.72 -9.60 6.91
N ILE A 21 -13.87 -8.92 7.01
CA ILE A 21 -15.21 -9.51 6.83
C ILE A 21 -15.56 -9.65 5.34
N LYS A 22 -15.42 -8.56 4.59
CA LYS A 22 -15.84 -8.54 3.17
C LYS A 22 -14.72 -8.96 2.20
N LYS A 23 -13.52 -9.22 2.71
CA LYS A 23 -12.34 -9.59 1.91
C LYS A 23 -12.13 -8.65 0.73
N ARG A 24 -12.31 -7.34 0.97
CA ARG A 24 -12.17 -6.29 -0.06
C ARG A 24 -11.29 -5.13 0.40
N MET A 25 -10.76 -4.38 -0.57
CA MET A 25 -9.94 -3.20 -0.33
C MET A 25 -10.28 -2.11 -1.33
N TYR A 26 -10.35 -0.87 -0.84
CA TYR A 26 -10.63 0.29 -1.66
C TYR A 26 -9.50 0.56 -2.67
N MET A 27 -9.91 0.91 -3.87
CA MET A 27 -9.07 1.30 -5.00
C MET A 27 -9.16 2.82 -5.16
N GLY A 28 -8.10 3.52 -4.76
CA GLY A 28 -8.04 4.98 -4.86
C GLY A 28 -7.75 5.49 -6.26
N ARG A 29 -7.93 6.79 -6.46
CA ARG A 29 -7.50 7.52 -7.66
C ARG A 29 -6.21 8.27 -7.37
N PHE A 30 -5.53 8.74 -8.41
CA PHE A 30 -4.26 9.46 -8.26
C PHE A 30 -4.42 10.78 -7.50
N ASP A 31 -5.58 11.45 -7.64
CA ASP A 31 -5.90 12.72 -6.98
C ASP A 31 -6.27 12.56 -5.48
N GLU A 32 -6.35 11.34 -4.98
CA GLU A 32 -6.53 11.00 -3.58
C GLU A 32 -5.18 10.65 -2.89
N MET A 33 -4.07 10.70 -3.63
CA MET A 33 -2.76 10.33 -3.08
C MET A 33 -2.13 11.48 -2.29
N ASN A 34 -1.23 11.15 -1.38
CA ASN A 34 -0.54 12.12 -0.52
C ASN A 34 0.61 12.88 -1.22
N ASP A 35 1.09 12.39 -2.35
CA ASP A 35 2.12 13.07 -3.15
C ASP A 35 1.45 14.04 -4.13
N PRO A 36 1.64 15.37 -3.98
CA PRO A 36 1.06 16.37 -4.91
C PRO A 36 1.62 16.25 -6.34
N MET A 37 2.75 15.56 -6.50
CA MET A 37 3.37 15.31 -7.81
C MET A 37 2.91 13.98 -8.43
N GLU A 38 1.90 13.35 -7.86
CA GLU A 38 1.40 12.05 -8.30
C GLU A 38 0.85 12.11 -9.73
N GLY A 39 1.40 11.25 -10.59
CA GLY A 39 0.99 11.14 -11.98
C GLY A 39 1.29 12.38 -12.84
N ILE A 40 2.30 13.19 -12.46
CA ILE A 40 2.77 14.31 -13.28
C ILE A 40 3.54 13.80 -14.51
N PHE A 41 3.38 14.47 -15.65
CA PHE A 41 4.07 14.13 -16.90
C PHE A 41 4.14 15.33 -17.84
N TYR A 42 5.06 15.28 -18.80
CA TYR A 42 5.15 16.21 -19.93
C TYR A 42 4.66 15.55 -21.21
N THR A 43 3.96 16.32 -22.03
CA THR A 43 3.52 15.96 -23.39
C THR A 43 3.01 17.23 -24.11
N ASN A 44 2.48 17.09 -25.34
CA ASN A 44 1.78 18.19 -26.04
C ASN A 44 0.38 18.42 -25.45
N ASP A 45 -0.18 19.63 -25.67
CA ASP A 45 -1.44 20.08 -25.06
C ASP A 45 -2.65 19.18 -25.36
N LEU A 46 -2.76 18.67 -26.60
CA LEU A 46 -3.88 17.82 -26.99
C LEU A 46 -3.84 16.48 -26.25
N LEU A 47 -2.68 15.82 -26.28
CA LEU A 47 -2.47 14.54 -25.60
C LEU A 47 -2.54 14.70 -24.09
N HIS A 48 -2.10 15.85 -23.54
CA HIS A 48 -2.20 16.13 -22.11
C HIS A 48 -3.62 16.07 -21.60
N THR A 49 -4.56 16.72 -22.31
CA THR A 49 -5.97 16.74 -21.94
C THR A 49 -6.59 15.33 -22.00
N GLU A 50 -6.32 14.59 -23.08
CA GLU A 50 -6.80 13.21 -23.24
C GLU A 50 -6.29 12.29 -22.12
N LEU A 51 -4.98 12.24 -21.93
CA LEU A 51 -4.35 11.39 -20.90
C LEU A 51 -4.80 11.76 -19.49
N THR A 52 -5.00 13.06 -19.20
CA THR A 52 -5.49 13.49 -17.89
C THR A 52 -6.92 13.02 -17.65
N ASN A 53 -7.78 13.06 -18.63
CA ASN A 53 -9.15 12.58 -18.52
C ASN A 53 -9.19 11.05 -18.28
N VAL A 54 -8.44 10.29 -19.05
CA VAL A 54 -8.35 8.83 -18.83
C VAL A 54 -7.70 8.50 -17.49
N LYS A 55 -6.66 9.23 -17.07
CA LYS A 55 -6.01 9.07 -15.76
C LYS A 55 -6.99 9.20 -14.59
N ARG A 56 -7.98 10.11 -14.69
CA ARG A 56 -9.01 10.31 -13.66
C ARG A 56 -9.96 9.13 -13.50
N THR A 57 -10.11 8.29 -14.52
CA THR A 57 -10.95 7.08 -14.42
C THR A 57 -10.19 5.89 -13.87
N CYS A 58 -8.86 5.90 -13.89
CA CYS A 58 -8.04 4.81 -13.38
C CYS A 58 -8.11 4.70 -11.85
N ARG A 59 -8.32 3.50 -11.36
CA ARG A 59 -8.27 3.17 -9.95
C ARG A 59 -7.16 2.17 -9.67
N PHE A 60 -6.49 2.34 -8.53
CA PHE A 60 -5.43 1.44 -8.12
C PHE A 60 -5.31 1.30 -6.61
N CYS A 61 -4.70 0.22 -6.18
CA CYS A 61 -4.29 0.01 -4.81
C CYS A 61 -2.77 0.00 -4.72
N SER A 62 -2.19 0.93 -3.96
CA SER A 62 -0.76 0.98 -3.66
C SER A 62 -0.41 -0.08 -2.64
N LEU A 63 0.57 -0.91 -2.96
CA LEU A 63 1.07 -2.04 -2.18
C LEU A 63 2.58 -1.95 -2.04
N SER A 64 3.15 -2.38 -0.93
CA SER A 64 4.61 -2.46 -0.73
C SER A 64 5.11 -3.90 -0.81
N LYS A 65 6.40 -4.06 -1.09
CA LYS A 65 7.11 -5.34 -0.94
C LYS A 65 7.83 -5.50 0.40
N ASN A 66 7.78 -4.47 1.24
CA ASN A 66 8.48 -4.48 2.52
C ASN A 66 7.60 -3.91 3.63
N TYR A 67 7.35 -4.69 4.68
CA TYR A 67 6.61 -4.25 5.86
C TYR A 67 7.52 -3.78 7.02
N ARG A 68 8.82 -3.98 6.92
CA ARG A 68 9.79 -3.64 7.98
C ARG A 68 10.42 -2.25 7.82
N HIS A 69 9.89 -1.41 6.92
CA HIS A 69 10.45 -0.08 6.70
C HIS A 69 9.78 0.94 7.63
N ASN A 70 10.57 1.57 8.49
CA ASN A 70 10.11 2.49 9.52
C ASN A 70 9.23 3.64 8.98
N LEU A 71 9.66 4.30 7.87
CA LEU A 71 8.90 5.39 7.27
C LEU A 71 7.51 4.95 6.77
N MET A 72 7.35 3.70 6.33
CA MET A 72 6.04 3.18 5.91
C MET A 72 5.05 3.15 7.08
N TRP A 73 5.51 2.77 8.27
CA TRP A 73 4.70 2.77 9.47
C TRP A 73 4.40 4.19 9.97
N SER A 74 5.36 5.10 9.83
CA SER A 74 5.17 6.51 10.20
C SER A 74 4.16 7.20 9.31
N HIS A 75 4.28 7.07 7.99
CA HIS A 75 3.44 7.79 7.03
C HIS A 75 2.07 7.16 6.81
N TYR A 76 1.99 5.81 6.78
CA TYR A 76 0.80 5.10 6.32
C TYR A 76 0.07 4.29 7.40
N ALA A 77 0.64 4.21 8.62
CA ALA A 77 0.06 3.50 9.74
C ALA A 77 -0.01 4.38 11.01
N ASN A 78 -0.33 5.66 10.85
CA ASN A 78 -0.49 6.64 11.94
C ASN A 78 0.64 6.55 12.98
N ASN A 79 1.89 6.81 12.57
CA ASN A 79 3.05 6.77 13.47
C ASN A 79 3.13 5.45 14.26
N HIS A 80 3.04 4.33 13.58
CA HIS A 80 3.08 2.97 14.14
C HIS A 80 1.87 2.59 15.03
N ARG A 81 0.77 3.36 14.99
CA ARG A 81 -0.51 3.06 15.69
C ARG A 81 -1.55 2.43 14.78
N GLY A 82 -1.15 1.95 13.62
CA GLY A 82 -1.99 1.33 12.62
C GLY A 82 -1.68 -0.15 12.43
N TYR A 83 -2.02 -0.65 11.27
CA TYR A 83 -1.80 -2.04 10.90
C TYR A 83 -1.30 -2.17 9.45
N CYS A 84 -0.75 -3.33 9.16
CA CYS A 84 -0.32 -3.72 7.82
C CYS A 84 -1.00 -5.04 7.44
N VAL A 85 -1.65 -5.06 6.29
CA VAL A 85 -2.29 -6.26 5.73
C VAL A 85 -1.31 -6.96 4.81
N LYS A 86 -0.98 -8.22 5.09
CA LYS A 86 -0.20 -9.09 4.21
C LYS A 86 -1.12 -9.86 3.28
N LEU A 87 -0.96 -9.62 1.99
CA LEU A 87 -1.79 -10.14 0.93
C LEU A 87 -1.00 -11.03 -0.01
N SER A 88 -1.64 -12.01 -0.59
CA SER A 88 -1.06 -12.73 -1.73
C SER A 88 -1.97 -12.68 -2.94
N PHE A 89 -1.37 -12.36 -4.09
CA PHE A 89 -2.03 -12.31 -5.38
C PHE A 89 -1.36 -13.27 -6.36
N ASN A 90 -2.17 -13.90 -7.21
CA ASN A 90 -1.65 -14.48 -8.43
C ASN A 90 -1.51 -13.34 -9.46
N LYS A 91 -0.29 -13.14 -9.97
CA LYS A 91 -0.01 -12.03 -10.90
C LYS A 91 -0.72 -12.15 -12.25
N GLU A 92 -1.13 -13.35 -12.60
CA GLU A 92 -1.84 -13.61 -13.86
C GLU A 92 -3.30 -13.12 -13.81
N ASP A 93 -3.86 -12.98 -12.60
CA ASP A 93 -5.25 -12.57 -12.39
C ASP A 93 -5.40 -11.04 -12.25
N TYR A 94 -4.28 -10.30 -12.15
CA TYR A 94 -4.28 -8.87 -11.81
C TYR A 94 -3.20 -8.09 -12.56
N ASP A 95 -3.53 -6.89 -13.03
CA ASP A 95 -2.55 -5.93 -13.55
C ASP A 95 -1.79 -5.29 -12.37
N ILE A 96 -0.67 -5.90 -11.98
CA ILE A 96 0.18 -5.42 -10.89
C ILE A 96 1.50 -4.92 -11.48
N ARG A 97 1.71 -3.59 -11.42
CA ARG A 97 2.90 -2.93 -11.96
C ARG A 97 3.81 -2.43 -10.85
N LYS A 98 5.12 -2.52 -11.07
CA LYS A 98 6.13 -1.98 -10.17
C LYS A 98 6.32 -0.49 -10.44
N MET A 99 6.47 0.33 -9.38
CA MET A 99 6.80 1.74 -9.52
C MET A 99 8.18 1.96 -10.14
N CYS A 100 8.24 2.89 -11.06
CA CYS A 100 9.46 3.46 -11.64
C CYS A 100 9.82 4.74 -10.88
N TYR A 101 10.98 4.75 -10.23
CA TYR A 101 11.45 5.90 -9.46
C TYR A 101 12.47 6.70 -10.26
N SER A 102 12.18 7.98 -10.51
CA SER A 102 13.02 8.89 -11.29
C SER A 102 13.24 10.21 -10.56
N SER A 103 14.32 10.93 -10.88
CA SER A 103 14.51 12.34 -10.52
C SER A 103 13.97 13.30 -11.58
N GLN A 104 13.44 12.77 -12.67
CA GLN A 104 12.89 13.54 -13.79
C GLN A 104 11.42 13.23 -13.98
N ILE A 105 10.67 14.25 -14.39
CA ILE A 105 9.27 14.08 -14.82
C ILE A 105 9.28 13.32 -16.16
N PRO A 106 8.50 12.24 -16.28
CA PRO A 106 8.43 11.48 -17.52
C PRO A 106 7.84 12.31 -18.66
N ASN A 107 8.35 12.09 -19.86
CA ASN A 107 7.86 12.73 -21.08
C ASN A 107 7.23 11.66 -21.98
N TYR A 108 6.01 11.88 -22.40
CA TYR A 108 5.23 10.96 -23.20
C TYR A 108 4.94 11.52 -24.59
N ILE A 109 5.10 10.67 -25.60
CA ILE A 109 4.88 10.98 -27.01
C ILE A 109 3.64 10.25 -27.50
N GLN A 110 2.89 10.88 -28.40
CA GLN A 110 1.67 10.33 -28.97
C GLN A 110 1.86 8.90 -29.52
N GLY A 111 0.93 8.01 -29.18
CA GLY A 111 0.87 6.63 -29.69
C GLY A 111 1.62 5.56 -28.89
N VAL A 112 2.30 5.92 -27.78
CA VAL A 112 3.15 4.98 -27.02
C VAL A 112 2.65 4.74 -25.59
N THR A 113 1.60 5.44 -25.13
CA THR A 113 1.38 5.54 -23.69
C THR A 113 0.09 4.86 -23.24
N ASP A 114 0.26 3.77 -22.51
CA ASP A 114 -0.76 3.35 -21.55
C ASP A 114 -0.78 4.35 -20.37
N VAL A 115 -1.93 4.89 -20.05
CA VAL A 115 -2.12 5.80 -18.92
C VAL A 115 -1.59 5.23 -17.59
N LYS A 116 -1.65 3.92 -17.42
CA LYS A 116 -1.09 3.24 -16.25
C LYS A 116 0.42 3.41 -16.14
N ASP A 117 1.14 3.62 -17.25
CA ASP A 117 2.57 3.90 -17.24
C ASP A 117 2.87 5.26 -16.63
N ILE A 118 2.00 6.26 -16.81
CA ILE A 118 2.07 7.55 -16.10
C ILE A 118 1.90 7.34 -14.60
N LEU A 119 0.90 6.54 -14.22
CA LEU A 119 0.55 6.28 -12.84
C LEU A 119 1.52 5.35 -12.10
N VAL A 120 2.54 4.80 -12.74
CA VAL A 120 3.61 4.05 -12.08
C VAL A 120 4.94 4.81 -12.01
N HIS A 121 4.93 6.13 -12.27
CA HIS A 121 6.10 6.98 -12.05
C HIS A 121 5.98 7.76 -10.75
N LYS A 122 7.09 7.85 -10.01
CA LYS A 122 7.19 8.59 -8.74
C LYS A 122 8.61 9.15 -8.57
N PHE A 123 8.76 10.23 -7.81
CA PHE A 123 10.07 10.78 -7.51
C PHE A 123 10.90 9.83 -6.62
N LYS A 124 12.22 9.90 -6.76
CA LYS A 124 13.19 9.02 -6.06
C LYS A 124 13.07 9.07 -4.54
N ASP A 125 12.62 10.18 -3.98
CA ASP A 125 12.44 10.35 -2.54
C ASP A 125 11.47 9.32 -1.94
N TRP A 126 10.53 8.83 -2.74
CA TRP A 126 9.57 7.80 -2.37
C TRP A 126 10.06 6.36 -2.59
N LYS A 127 11.32 6.16 -3.02
CA LYS A 127 11.85 4.82 -3.36
C LYS A 127 11.81 3.82 -2.20
N TYR A 128 11.81 4.33 -0.96
CA TYR A 128 11.72 3.50 0.24
C TYR A 128 10.40 2.71 0.33
N GLU A 129 9.33 3.18 -0.33
CA GLU A 129 8.02 2.50 -0.36
C GLU A 129 8.07 1.16 -1.06
N ARG A 130 8.99 0.97 -2.02
CA ARG A 130 9.06 -0.22 -2.86
C ARG A 130 7.70 -0.59 -3.42
N GLU A 131 6.99 0.43 -3.91
CA GLU A 131 5.60 0.37 -4.26
C GLU A 131 5.35 -0.48 -5.51
N TYR A 132 4.22 -1.16 -5.48
CA TYR A 132 3.55 -1.79 -6.61
C TYR A 132 2.12 -1.30 -6.65
N ARG A 133 1.59 -1.06 -7.84
CA ARG A 133 0.19 -0.69 -8.05
C ARG A 133 -0.57 -1.83 -8.67
N LEU A 134 -1.65 -2.22 -8.01
CA LEU A 134 -2.62 -3.14 -8.52
C LEU A 134 -3.75 -2.31 -9.14
N PHE A 135 -3.91 -2.41 -10.45
CA PHE A 135 -4.96 -1.73 -11.21
C PHE A 135 -6.17 -2.63 -11.40
N LYS A 136 -7.35 -2.04 -11.32
CA LYS A 136 -8.61 -2.67 -11.70
C LYS A 136 -9.54 -1.58 -12.20
N ASP A 137 -9.84 -1.63 -13.48
CA ASP A 137 -10.63 -0.62 -14.14
C ASP A 137 -12.07 -0.63 -13.59
N GLU A 138 -12.68 0.56 -13.48
CA GLU A 138 -14.09 0.81 -13.11
C GLU A 138 -14.57 0.27 -11.75
N SER A 139 -13.72 -0.29 -10.93
CA SER A 139 -14.11 -0.83 -9.62
C SER A 139 -13.56 -0.03 -8.45
N GLU A 140 -14.43 0.40 -7.55
CA GLU A 140 -14.02 1.04 -6.29
C GLU A 140 -13.37 0.08 -5.31
N TYR A 141 -13.57 -1.21 -5.49
CA TYR A 141 -13.02 -2.24 -4.60
C TYR A 141 -12.42 -3.40 -5.36
N ILE A 142 -11.28 -3.87 -4.89
CA ILE A 142 -10.82 -5.22 -5.18
C ILE A 142 -11.41 -6.17 -4.13
N CYS A 143 -12.03 -7.25 -4.57
CA CYS A 143 -12.68 -8.24 -3.72
C CYS A 143 -11.94 -9.58 -3.72
N ASN A 144 -12.40 -10.53 -2.88
CA ASN A 144 -11.83 -11.87 -2.76
C ASN A 144 -10.34 -11.87 -2.38
N LEU A 145 -9.97 -10.97 -1.46
CA LEU A 145 -8.61 -10.83 -0.99
C LEU A 145 -8.12 -12.11 -0.29
N ASN A 146 -6.96 -12.58 -0.68
CA ASN A 146 -6.26 -13.62 0.05
C ASN A 146 -5.39 -13.00 1.15
N ILE A 147 -6.00 -12.78 2.32
CA ILE A 147 -5.37 -12.18 3.48
C ILE A 147 -4.60 -13.27 4.22
N ARG A 148 -3.30 -13.09 4.39
CA ARG A 148 -2.41 -14.03 5.10
C ARG A 148 -2.19 -13.63 6.55
N GLU A 149 -2.09 -12.34 6.78
CA GLU A 149 -1.71 -11.84 8.10
C GLU A 149 -2.15 -10.38 8.25
N ILE A 150 -2.54 -10.00 9.46
CA ILE A 150 -2.68 -8.61 9.93
C ILE A 150 -1.55 -8.37 10.94
N ILE A 151 -0.71 -7.38 10.64
CA ILE A 151 0.44 -7.01 11.47
C ILE A 151 0.15 -5.66 12.09
N PHE A 152 0.06 -5.57 13.42
CA PHE A 152 -0.13 -4.32 14.14
C PHE A 152 1.19 -3.60 14.37
N GLY A 153 1.15 -2.27 14.38
CA GLY A 153 2.32 -1.44 14.63
C GLY A 153 2.77 -1.48 16.10
N VAL A 154 4.03 -1.17 16.34
CA VAL A 154 4.67 -1.25 17.66
C VAL A 154 4.01 -0.33 18.72
N ASN A 155 3.39 0.78 18.29
CA ASN A 155 2.72 1.75 19.17
C ASN A 155 1.23 1.46 19.38
N VAL A 156 0.68 0.39 18.85
CA VAL A 156 -0.66 -0.11 19.21
C VAL A 156 -0.57 -0.65 20.63
N SER A 157 -1.49 -0.24 21.52
CA SER A 157 -1.48 -0.71 22.90
C SER A 157 -1.75 -2.22 23.01
N GLU A 158 -1.27 -2.88 24.05
CA GLU A 158 -1.53 -4.31 24.26
C GLU A 158 -3.04 -4.61 24.38
N ARG A 159 -3.78 -3.70 24.98
CA ARG A 159 -5.24 -3.81 25.11
C ARG A 159 -5.92 -3.79 23.74
N GLU A 160 -5.55 -2.85 22.86
CA GLU A 160 -6.10 -2.76 21.49
C GLU A 160 -5.70 -3.97 20.66
N TYR A 161 -4.42 -4.36 20.72
CA TYR A 161 -3.91 -5.53 20.01
C TYR A 161 -4.67 -6.79 20.39
N THR A 162 -4.85 -7.05 21.69
CA THR A 162 -5.60 -8.21 22.18
C THR A 162 -7.04 -8.19 21.69
N LEU A 163 -7.71 -7.04 21.80
CA LEU A 163 -9.09 -6.89 21.33
C LEU A 163 -9.23 -7.17 19.82
N TYR A 164 -8.38 -6.55 18.99
CA TYR A 164 -8.45 -6.76 17.54
C TYR A 164 -8.08 -8.18 17.15
N ARG A 165 -7.11 -8.79 17.82
CA ARG A 165 -6.75 -10.20 17.60
C ARG A 165 -7.92 -11.12 17.86
N GLU A 166 -8.58 -11.00 19.02
CA GLU A 166 -9.74 -11.80 19.38
C GLU A 166 -10.89 -11.62 18.39
N LEU A 167 -11.16 -10.38 17.97
CA LEU A 167 -12.19 -10.09 16.97
C LEU A 167 -11.85 -10.71 15.61
N ILE A 168 -10.62 -10.57 15.13
CA ILE A 168 -10.19 -11.17 13.85
C ILE A 168 -10.26 -12.69 13.91
N ASP A 169 -9.76 -13.30 14.98
CA ASP A 169 -9.80 -14.74 15.20
C ASP A 169 -11.26 -15.29 15.24
N SER A 170 -12.21 -14.50 15.75
CA SER A 170 -13.62 -14.86 15.75
C SER A 170 -14.26 -14.82 14.36
N ILE A 171 -13.74 -13.99 13.45
CA ILE A 171 -14.25 -13.84 12.08
C ILE A 171 -13.57 -14.85 11.13
N ASP A 172 -12.26 -14.99 11.20
CA ASP A 172 -11.50 -15.87 10.31
C ASP A 172 -10.16 -16.31 10.95
N ARG A 173 -10.14 -17.52 11.49
CA ARG A 173 -8.99 -18.12 12.15
C ARG A 173 -7.79 -18.43 11.21
N ASN A 174 -7.98 -18.33 9.90
CA ASN A 174 -6.90 -18.53 8.93
C ASN A 174 -6.05 -17.26 8.73
N ILE A 175 -6.48 -16.11 9.25
CA ILE A 175 -5.70 -14.88 9.21
C ILE A 175 -4.78 -14.86 10.42
N ASN A 176 -3.46 -14.89 10.17
CA ASN A 176 -2.49 -14.72 11.25
C ASN A 176 -2.54 -13.27 11.78
N VAL A 177 -2.45 -13.09 13.10
CA VAL A 177 -2.45 -11.76 13.73
C VAL A 177 -1.19 -11.62 14.57
N THR A 178 -0.36 -10.63 14.23
CA THR A 178 0.92 -10.36 14.90
C THR A 178 1.06 -8.87 15.24
N LYS A 179 2.04 -8.54 16.06
CA LYS A 179 2.42 -7.17 16.39
C LYS A 179 3.91 -6.98 16.11
N MET A 180 4.28 -5.80 15.59
CA MET A 180 5.68 -5.42 15.37
C MET A 180 6.39 -5.19 16.70
N GLU A 181 7.65 -5.61 16.78
CA GLU A 181 8.57 -5.30 17.87
C GLU A 181 9.60 -4.26 17.41
N LYS A 182 10.19 -3.51 18.34
CA LYS A 182 11.14 -2.43 18.03
C LYS A 182 12.39 -2.94 17.34
N ASP A 183 12.87 -4.10 17.70
CA ASP A 183 14.05 -4.76 17.13
C ASP A 183 13.87 -5.18 15.65
N MET A 184 12.62 -5.39 15.20
CA MET A 184 12.32 -5.72 13.79
C MET A 184 12.70 -4.62 12.80
N PHE A 185 12.89 -3.37 13.29
CA PHE A 185 13.34 -2.23 12.47
C PHE A 185 14.85 -2.06 12.44
N LEU A 186 15.58 -2.77 13.28
CA LEU A 186 17.02 -2.67 13.32
C LEU A 186 17.67 -3.47 12.20
N PRO A 187 18.80 -2.99 11.67
CA PRO A 187 19.61 -3.83 10.80
C PRO A 187 20.03 -5.08 11.56
N VAL A 188 20.04 -6.22 10.90
CA VAL A 188 20.51 -7.49 11.46
C VAL A 188 22.02 -7.35 11.73
N SER A 189 22.37 -6.74 12.85
CA SER A 189 23.74 -6.69 13.36
C SER A 189 23.83 -7.59 14.58
N ARG A 190 24.95 -8.29 14.73
CA ARG A 190 25.21 -9.26 15.82
C ARG A 190 25.41 -8.59 17.19
N THR A 191 25.01 -7.37 17.39
CA THR A 191 25.14 -6.61 18.64
C THR A 191 23.79 -6.50 19.34
N ASN A 192 23.73 -6.95 20.58
CA ASN A 192 22.60 -6.75 21.48
C ASN A 192 22.41 -5.23 21.69
N VAL A 193 21.37 -4.66 21.11
CA VAL A 193 20.97 -3.29 21.37
C VAL A 193 20.06 -3.32 22.60
N LEU A 194 20.55 -2.80 23.72
CA LEU A 194 19.74 -2.59 24.92
C LEU A 194 18.82 -1.38 24.67
N PHE A 195 17.52 -1.59 24.65
CA PHE A 195 16.55 -0.51 24.72
C PHE A 195 16.41 -0.08 26.18
N ASN A 196 16.86 1.13 26.52
CA ASN A 196 16.49 1.73 27.79
C ASN A 196 14.97 1.98 27.77
N VAL A 197 14.29 1.41 28.75
CA VAL A 197 12.85 1.56 29.03
C VAL A 197 12.60 2.93 29.64
#